data_ff1e4fde066ae205272f208afa107bde
#
_entry.id   ff1e4fde066ae205272f208afa107bde
#
_cell.length_a   1.000
_cell.length_b   1.000
_cell.length_c   1.000
_cell.angle_alpha   90.00
_cell.angle_beta   90.00
_cell.angle_gamma   90.00
#
_symmetry.space_group_name_H-M   'P 1'
#
loop_
_entity.id
_entity.type
_entity.pdbx_description
1 polymer ?
#
loop_
_entity_poly.entity_id
_entity_poly.type
_entity_poly.pdbx_seq_one_letter_code
_entity_poly.pdbx_strand_id
1 'polypeptide(L)'
;HGLIGLTKTVALEAGPHGVTVNAIAPAYVRTPLVEGQIQDQAKTLGIPPEEVAEKVFLAQAAIKRLIAPEEVAELALFLASEKASAITGAVFPIDLGWTAR
;
A
#
# COMPACT_ATOMS: atom_id res chain seq x y z
N HIS A 1 -4.75 2.05 -12.23
CA HIS A 1 -5.75 3.01 -12.77
C HIS A 1 -7.12 2.36 -12.96
N GLY A 2 -7.15 1.15 -13.52
CA GLY A 2 -8.40 0.43 -13.69
C GLY A 2 -9.08 0.10 -12.36
N LEU A 3 -8.32 -0.30 -11.35
CA LEU A 3 -8.85 -0.60 -10.03
C LEU A 3 -9.42 0.63 -9.35
N ILE A 4 -8.79 1.80 -9.53
CA ILE A 4 -9.28 3.07 -8.97
C ILE A 4 -10.62 3.43 -9.62
N GLY A 5 -10.73 3.31 -10.94
CA GLY A 5 -11.98 3.56 -11.65
C GLY A 5 -13.09 2.62 -11.20
N LEU A 6 -12.79 1.33 -11.07
CA LEU A 6 -13.73 0.33 -10.58
C LEU A 6 -14.18 0.65 -9.16
N THR A 7 -13.26 1.01 -8.27
CA THR A 7 -13.56 1.38 -6.89
C THR A 7 -14.58 2.52 -6.85
N LYS A 8 -14.34 3.59 -7.59
CA LYS A 8 -15.22 4.75 -7.61
C LYS A 8 -16.59 4.44 -8.20
N THR A 9 -16.62 3.69 -9.29
CA THR A 9 -17.87 3.31 -9.94
C THR A 9 -18.74 2.44 -9.02
N VAL A 10 -18.13 1.42 -8.42
CA VAL A 10 -18.88 0.52 -7.53
C VAL A 10 -19.31 1.25 -6.26
N ALA A 11 -18.48 2.19 -5.76
CA ALA A 11 -18.86 2.99 -4.61
C ALA A 11 -20.14 3.81 -4.88
N LEU A 12 -20.24 4.41 -6.06
CA LEU A 12 -21.43 5.17 -6.45
C LEU A 12 -22.66 4.26 -6.60
N GLU A 13 -22.48 3.09 -7.14
CA GLU A 13 -23.59 2.13 -7.30
C GLU A 13 -24.03 1.51 -5.98
N ALA A 14 -23.10 1.23 -5.09
CA ALA A 14 -23.38 0.56 -3.81
C ALA A 14 -23.81 1.50 -2.69
N GLY A 15 -23.50 2.80 -2.83
CA GLY A 15 -23.80 3.79 -1.81
C GLY A 15 -25.26 3.80 -1.35
N PRO A 16 -26.24 3.79 -2.29
CA PRO A 16 -27.65 3.77 -1.88
C PRO A 16 -28.05 2.54 -1.07
N HIS A 17 -27.26 1.49 -1.10
CA HIS A 17 -27.48 0.26 -0.32
C HIS A 17 -26.73 0.26 1.00
N GLY A 18 -26.06 1.35 1.38
CA GLY A 18 -25.30 1.43 2.61
C GLY A 18 -23.98 0.68 2.59
N VAL A 19 -23.45 0.39 1.42
CA VAL A 19 -22.18 -0.34 1.25
C VAL A 19 -21.09 0.62 0.84
N THR A 20 -19.94 0.57 1.53
CA THR A 20 -18.78 1.38 1.20
C THR A 20 -17.77 0.56 0.40
N VAL A 21 -17.08 1.22 -0.51
CA VAL A 21 -16.08 0.59 -1.38
C VAL A 21 -14.86 1.50 -1.45
N ASN A 22 -13.73 1.03 -0.99
CA ASN A 22 -12.49 1.78 -0.95
C ASN A 22 -11.33 0.92 -1.45
N ALA A 23 -10.22 1.56 -1.80
CA ALA A 23 -9.02 0.88 -2.22
C ALA A 23 -7.85 1.26 -1.32
N ILE A 24 -6.98 0.29 -1.04
CA ILE A 24 -5.72 0.52 -0.33
C ILE A 24 -4.59 0.32 -1.33
N ALA A 25 -3.68 1.28 -1.40
CA ALA A 25 -2.55 1.26 -2.32
C ALA A 25 -1.24 1.27 -1.54
N PRO A 26 -0.76 0.10 -1.07
CA PRO A 26 0.51 0.04 -0.37
C PRO A 26 1.69 0.06 -1.33
N ALA A 27 2.81 0.61 -0.88
CA ALA A 27 4.07 0.52 -1.59
C ALA A 27 4.77 -0.80 -1.22
N TYR A 28 6.02 -0.77 -0.78
CA TYR A 28 6.75 -2.00 -0.47
C TYR A 28 6.45 -2.52 0.93
N VAL A 29 5.65 -3.57 0.99
CA VAL A 29 5.29 -4.26 2.23
C VAL A 29 6.31 -5.38 2.46
N ARG A 30 6.71 -5.56 3.73
CA ARG A 30 7.66 -6.62 4.12
C ARG A 30 6.97 -7.98 4.01
N THR A 31 7.12 -8.60 2.85
CA THR A 31 6.59 -9.92 2.53
C THR A 31 7.73 -10.82 2.10
N PRO A 32 7.55 -12.15 2.11
CA PRO A 32 8.58 -13.04 1.57
C PRO A 32 8.96 -12.71 0.13
N LEU A 33 8.01 -12.28 -0.70
CA LEU A 33 8.28 -11.89 -2.08
C LEU A 33 9.24 -10.68 -2.14
N VAL A 34 8.95 -9.62 -1.39
CA VAL A 34 9.78 -8.42 -1.36
C VAL A 34 11.15 -8.72 -0.77
N GLU A 35 11.20 -9.47 0.33
CA GLU A 35 12.48 -9.85 0.94
C GLU A 35 13.32 -10.70 0.00
N GLY A 36 12.70 -11.62 -0.75
CA GLY A 36 13.38 -12.41 -1.76
C GLY A 36 13.94 -11.57 -2.88
N GLN A 37 13.19 -10.57 -3.36
CA GLN A 37 13.66 -9.65 -4.38
C GLN A 37 14.87 -8.84 -3.89
N ILE A 38 14.87 -8.40 -2.64
CA ILE A 38 16.00 -7.68 -2.05
C ILE A 38 17.24 -8.56 -2.02
N GLN A 39 17.10 -9.81 -1.60
CA GLN A 39 18.23 -10.76 -1.55
C GLN A 39 18.79 -11.03 -2.96
N ASP A 40 17.92 -11.23 -3.94
CA ASP A 40 18.33 -11.49 -5.32
C ASP A 40 19.09 -10.30 -5.91
N GLN A 41 18.60 -9.07 -5.69
CA GLN A 41 19.28 -7.89 -6.17
C GLN A 41 20.61 -7.64 -5.45
N ALA A 42 20.68 -7.97 -4.16
CA ALA A 42 21.93 -7.87 -3.41
C ALA A 42 23.01 -8.75 -4.03
N LYS A 43 22.67 -9.97 -4.41
CA LYS A 43 23.59 -10.87 -5.09
C LYS A 43 24.01 -10.34 -6.46
N THR A 44 23.06 -9.87 -7.24
CA THR A 44 23.30 -9.35 -8.59
C THR A 44 24.20 -8.12 -8.57
N LEU A 45 23.95 -7.20 -7.65
CA LEU A 45 24.69 -5.93 -7.57
C LEU A 45 25.96 -6.03 -6.72
N GLY A 46 26.13 -7.11 -5.95
CA GLY A 46 27.29 -7.28 -5.07
C GLY A 46 27.32 -6.31 -3.90
N ILE A 47 26.17 -5.90 -3.39
CA ILE A 47 26.05 -4.98 -2.26
C ILE A 47 25.20 -5.62 -1.15
N PRO A 48 25.30 -5.12 0.10
CA PRO A 48 24.49 -5.66 1.19
C PRO A 48 22.99 -5.50 0.96
N PRO A 49 22.16 -6.43 1.45
CA PRO A 49 20.70 -6.31 1.31
C PRO A 49 20.13 -5.01 1.86
N GLU A 50 20.69 -4.48 2.94
CA GLU A 50 20.25 -3.22 3.54
C GLU A 50 20.39 -2.05 2.56
N GLU A 51 21.48 -2.03 1.78
CA GLU A 51 21.69 -1.00 0.75
C GLU A 51 20.71 -1.15 -0.40
N VAL A 52 20.37 -2.38 -0.79
CA VAL A 52 19.36 -2.61 -1.83
C VAL A 52 18.01 -2.07 -1.35
N ALA A 53 17.61 -2.40 -0.15
CA ALA A 53 16.35 -1.93 0.41
C ALA A 53 16.30 -0.40 0.39
N GLU A 54 17.33 0.26 0.89
CA GLU A 54 17.36 1.71 1.02
C GLU A 54 17.49 2.41 -0.32
N LYS A 55 18.41 1.98 -1.19
CA LYS A 55 18.75 2.71 -2.42
C LYS A 55 17.87 2.37 -3.60
N VAL A 56 17.32 1.17 -3.65
CA VAL A 56 16.51 0.72 -4.78
C VAL A 56 15.02 0.79 -4.44
N PHE A 57 14.60 0.10 -3.37
CA PHE A 57 13.19 -0.03 -3.03
C PHE A 57 12.62 1.21 -2.33
N LEU A 58 13.42 1.84 -1.47
CA LEU A 58 12.97 2.95 -0.64
C LEU A 58 13.49 4.31 -1.10
N ALA A 59 14.07 4.37 -2.28
CA ALA A 59 14.69 5.59 -2.80
C ALA A 59 13.73 6.79 -2.82
N GLN A 60 12.47 6.54 -3.18
CA GLN A 60 11.44 7.57 -3.31
C GLN A 60 10.62 7.78 -2.04
N ALA A 61 10.74 6.89 -1.07
CA ALA A 61 9.98 7.01 0.17
C ALA A 61 10.59 8.09 1.07
N ALA A 62 9.73 8.88 1.71
CA ALA A 62 10.17 9.89 2.68
C ALA A 62 10.64 9.22 3.97
N ILE A 63 9.94 8.18 4.41
CA ILE A 63 10.33 7.37 5.56
C ILE A 63 10.96 6.09 5.03
N LYS A 64 12.24 5.89 5.34
CA LYS A 64 13.05 4.82 4.72
C LYS A 64 12.93 3.52 5.51
N ARG A 65 11.84 2.80 5.31
CA ARG A 65 11.64 1.45 5.84
C ARG A 65 10.62 0.70 4.99
N LEU A 66 10.56 -0.61 5.15
CA LEU A 66 9.49 -1.40 4.58
C LEU A 66 8.23 -1.26 5.46
N ILE A 67 7.08 -1.41 4.83
CA ILE A 67 5.79 -1.33 5.52
C ILE A 67 5.52 -2.70 6.15
N ALA A 68 5.11 -2.72 7.42
CA ALA A 68 4.71 -3.97 8.05
C ALA A 68 3.33 -4.41 7.54
N PRO A 69 3.11 -5.70 7.27
CA PRO A 69 1.79 -6.19 6.84
C PRO A 69 0.67 -5.79 7.79
N GLU A 70 0.96 -5.71 9.09
CA GLU A 70 0.00 -5.30 10.11
C GLU A 70 -0.50 -3.87 9.91
N GLU A 71 0.34 -2.99 9.37
CA GLU A 71 -0.05 -1.60 9.09
C GLU A 71 -1.13 -1.55 8.00
N VAL A 72 -1.03 -2.41 7.00
CA VAL A 72 -2.05 -2.53 5.95
C VAL A 72 -3.33 -3.16 6.53
N ALA A 73 -3.16 -4.21 7.34
CA ALA A 73 -4.29 -4.91 7.96
C ALA A 73 -5.09 -4.00 8.89
N GLU A 74 -4.42 -3.14 9.65
CA GLU A 74 -5.10 -2.20 10.56
C GLU A 74 -5.95 -1.18 9.79
N LEU A 75 -5.46 -0.67 8.67
CA LEU A 75 -6.26 0.22 7.83
C LEU A 75 -7.47 -0.52 7.24
N ALA A 76 -7.27 -1.74 6.74
CA ALA A 76 -8.35 -2.55 6.21
C ALA A 76 -9.43 -2.81 7.27
N LEU A 77 -9.01 -3.11 8.50
CA LEU A 77 -9.93 -3.34 9.61
C LEU A 77 -10.73 -2.07 9.94
N PHE A 78 -10.06 -0.91 9.96
CA PHE A 78 -10.74 0.37 10.18
C PHE A 78 -11.79 0.63 9.09
N LEU A 79 -11.41 0.46 7.81
CA LEU A 79 -12.32 0.70 6.70
C LEU A 79 -13.52 -0.27 6.69
N ALA A 80 -13.36 -1.45 7.24
CA ALA A 80 -14.44 -2.43 7.38
C ALA A 80 -15.33 -2.18 8.60
N SER A 81 -14.96 -1.23 9.46
CA SER A 81 -15.68 -0.98 10.71
C SER A 81 -16.77 0.08 10.55
N GLU A 82 -17.67 0.15 11.52
CA GLU A 82 -18.69 1.19 11.60
C GLU A 82 -18.09 2.61 11.67
N LYS A 83 -16.87 2.73 12.19
CA LYS A 83 -16.19 4.02 12.30
C LYS A 83 -15.86 4.63 10.95
N ALA A 84 -15.79 3.84 9.90
CA ALA A 84 -15.52 4.29 8.54
C ALA A 84 -16.79 4.39 7.69
N SER A 85 -17.96 4.45 8.29
CA SER A 85 -19.25 4.41 7.57
C SER A 85 -19.45 5.56 6.60
N ALA A 86 -18.75 6.68 6.79
CA ALA A 86 -18.84 7.84 5.92
C ALA A 86 -17.76 7.85 4.82
N ILE A 87 -16.92 6.81 4.73
CA ILE A 87 -15.79 6.76 3.81
C ILE A 87 -16.11 5.77 2.70
N THR A 88 -16.23 6.28 1.48
CA THR A 88 -16.45 5.44 0.30
C THR A 88 -15.90 6.12 -0.95
N GLY A 89 -15.49 5.31 -1.91
CA GLY A 89 -14.93 5.80 -3.17
C GLY A 89 -13.52 6.36 -3.07
N ALA A 90 -12.84 6.13 -1.96
CA ALA A 90 -11.53 6.70 -1.69
C ALA A 90 -10.40 5.71 -1.94
N VAL A 91 -9.23 6.26 -2.24
CA VAL A 91 -7.98 5.48 -2.36
C VAL A 91 -7.05 5.93 -1.25
N PHE A 92 -6.52 4.98 -0.50
CA PHE A 92 -5.66 5.23 0.66
C PHE A 92 -4.25 4.73 0.39
N PRO A 93 -3.30 5.62 0.02
CA PRO A 93 -1.91 5.22 -0.08
C PRO A 93 -1.32 4.90 1.29
N ILE A 94 -0.58 3.80 1.38
CA ILE A 94 0.29 3.49 2.50
C ILE A 94 1.68 3.33 1.90
N ASP A 95 2.41 4.43 1.76
CA ASP A 95 3.59 4.47 0.90
C ASP A 95 4.77 5.25 1.51
N LEU A 96 4.66 5.61 2.78
CA LEU A 96 5.73 6.31 3.50
C LEU A 96 6.16 7.60 2.79
N GLY A 97 5.20 8.25 2.12
CA GLY A 97 5.42 9.53 1.46
C GLY A 97 5.83 9.44 0.00
N TRP A 98 5.87 8.25 -0.58
CA TRP A 98 6.30 8.07 -1.98
C TRP A 98 5.53 8.98 -2.94
N THR A 99 4.21 9.07 -2.81
CA THR A 99 3.35 9.85 -3.72
C THR A 99 3.07 11.27 -3.21
N ALA A 100 3.76 11.72 -2.20
CA ALA A 100 3.51 13.03 -1.59
C ALA A 100 4.04 14.21 -2.42
N ARG A 101 4.54 13.96 -3.60
CA ARG A 101 5.15 14.95 -4.47
C ARG A 101 4.36 15.19 -5.75
#